data_e31ff3e0f22376e3fc2e4b6fa503a8ca
#
_entry.id   e31ff3e0f22376e3fc2e4b6fa503a8ca
#
_cell.length_a   1.000
_cell.length_b   1.000
_cell.length_c   1.000
_cell.angle_alpha   90.00
_cell.angle_beta   90.00
_cell.angle_gamma   90.00
#
_symmetry.space_group_name_H-M   'P 1'
#
loop_
_entity.id
_entity.type
_entity.pdbx_description
1 polymer ?
#
loop_
_entity_poly.entity_id
_entity_poly.type
_entity_poly.pdbx_seq_one_letter_code
_entity_poly.pdbx_strand_id
1 'polypeptide(L)'
;MELRPYQSEAKDAIFGEWEKGVKKTLMVLPTGCGKTIVFAKVTEDCVRNGDRVLILAHRGELLDQAADKIHKSTGLVCATEKAEETCIGSWFRVVVGSVQSLMRESRLSQFSKKHFDTIIVDEAHHVLSESYRRILDYFSDADVLGVTATPDRGDMKNLGEVFESLAYEYTLPKAIRSGYLSPIKAVTLPLKIDLAGVGMQSGDFKVGDIGTALDPYLYQIADEMTNYCMDRKTVVFLPLVKTSQKFRDILNQKGFIAAEVNGESKDRAHVLEDFDRGKYNVLCNSMLLTEGWDCPSVDCIVVLRPTKIRSLYSQMVGRGTRLYPGKDQLLLLDFLWHTERHELCHPADLICTDPEVSKQMTLNLESSAGCPVDIEDAEKTASEDVVSQREEGLAKVLSEMKSRKKKLVDPLQFEMSIQAEDLSGYVPAFGWEMAPPSDKQKQTLEKLG
;
A
#
# COMPACT_ATOMS: atom_id res chain seq x y z
N MET A 1 24.92 -7.68 -6.18
CA MET A 1 24.32 -6.62 -5.34
C MET A 1 24.10 -7.21 -3.95
N GLU A 2 24.58 -6.54 -2.90
CA GLU A 2 24.37 -7.00 -1.52
C GLU A 2 22.99 -6.61 -1.03
N LEU A 3 22.37 -7.49 -0.24
CA LEU A 3 21.08 -7.24 0.39
C LEU A 3 21.26 -6.31 1.60
N ARG A 4 20.31 -5.42 1.81
CA ARG A 4 20.18 -4.67 3.06
C ARG A 4 19.78 -5.63 4.20
N PRO A 5 20.04 -5.31 5.48
CA PRO A 5 19.74 -6.22 6.60
C PRO A 5 18.29 -6.77 6.57
N TYR A 6 17.29 -5.91 6.46
CA TYR A 6 15.90 -6.33 6.41
C TYR A 6 15.53 -7.17 5.17
N GLN A 7 16.26 -7.00 4.05
CA GLN A 7 16.08 -7.81 2.84
C GLN A 7 16.65 -9.21 3.02
N SER A 8 17.78 -9.32 3.75
CA SER A 8 18.33 -10.61 4.14
C SER A 8 17.41 -11.34 5.10
N GLU A 9 16.95 -10.65 6.15
CA GLU A 9 15.95 -11.18 7.08
C GLU A 9 14.69 -11.70 6.37
N ALA A 10 14.17 -10.93 5.41
CA ALA A 10 13.02 -11.33 4.62
C ALA A 10 13.28 -12.60 3.81
N LYS A 11 14.44 -12.68 3.14
CA LYS A 11 14.84 -13.85 2.37
C LYS A 11 14.97 -15.08 3.28
N ASP A 12 15.66 -14.96 4.40
CA ASP A 12 15.87 -16.06 5.33
C ASP A 12 14.56 -16.53 5.96
N ALA A 13 13.63 -15.61 6.25
CA ALA A 13 12.29 -15.94 6.74
C ALA A 13 11.46 -16.72 5.72
N ILE A 14 11.54 -16.39 4.42
CA ILE A 14 10.85 -17.11 3.33
C ILE A 14 11.32 -18.56 3.28
N PHE A 15 12.64 -18.79 3.24
CA PHE A 15 13.19 -20.15 3.23
C PHE A 15 12.84 -20.89 4.52
N GLY A 16 12.89 -20.21 5.68
CA GLY A 16 12.47 -20.79 6.96
C GLY A 16 11.03 -21.27 7.00
N GLU A 17 10.09 -20.61 6.29
CA GLU A 17 8.71 -21.10 6.16
C GLU A 17 8.65 -22.35 5.26
N TRP A 18 9.33 -22.34 4.13
CA TRP A 18 9.39 -23.50 3.22
C TRP A 18 10.04 -24.72 3.87
N GLU A 19 11.12 -24.54 4.66
CA GLU A 19 11.75 -25.62 5.44
C GLU A 19 10.81 -26.24 6.49
N LYS A 20 9.87 -25.47 7.04
CA LYS A 20 8.81 -25.97 7.93
C LYS A 20 7.70 -26.72 7.21
N GLY A 21 7.74 -26.76 5.87
CA GLY A 21 6.74 -27.40 5.02
C GLY A 21 5.56 -26.52 4.62
N VAL A 22 5.59 -25.23 4.94
CA VAL A 22 4.61 -24.25 4.47
C VAL A 22 4.82 -24.03 2.96
N LYS A 23 3.80 -24.29 2.17
CA LYS A 23 3.91 -24.21 0.70
C LYS A 23 3.71 -22.82 0.13
N LYS A 24 2.84 -22.03 0.72
CA LYS A 24 2.45 -20.72 0.20
C LYS A 24 2.66 -19.65 1.27
N THR A 25 3.67 -18.82 1.10
CA THR A 25 4.00 -17.76 2.06
C THR A 25 3.97 -16.38 1.43
N LEU A 26 3.72 -15.36 2.23
CA LEU A 26 3.60 -13.97 1.83
C LEU A 26 4.75 -13.13 2.40
N MET A 27 5.28 -12.22 1.58
CA MET A 27 6.20 -11.16 2.01
C MET A 27 5.58 -9.79 1.75
N VAL A 28 5.57 -8.94 2.77
CA VAL A 28 5.08 -7.56 2.70
C VAL A 28 6.23 -6.59 2.88
N LEU A 29 6.50 -5.79 1.84
CA LEU A 29 7.52 -4.73 1.85
C LEU A 29 6.96 -3.46 1.19
N PRO A 30 7.13 -2.25 1.77
CA PRO A 30 6.66 -1.01 1.18
C PRO A 30 7.23 -0.77 -0.23
N THR A 31 6.53 0.03 -1.02
CA THR A 31 7.06 0.53 -2.29
C THR A 31 8.38 1.27 -2.03
N GLY A 32 9.40 1.00 -2.83
CA GLY A 32 10.74 1.60 -2.64
C GLY A 32 11.71 0.76 -1.76
N CYS A 33 11.23 -0.24 -1.01
CA CYS A 33 12.08 -1.11 -0.19
C CYS A 33 12.73 -2.28 -0.96
N GLY A 34 12.59 -2.34 -2.28
CA GLY A 34 13.30 -3.31 -3.11
C GLY A 34 12.72 -4.72 -3.08
N LYS A 35 11.39 -4.87 -3.08
CA LYS A 35 10.70 -6.16 -3.25
C LYS A 35 11.33 -7.04 -4.32
N THR A 36 11.55 -6.46 -5.52
CA THR A 36 12.13 -7.16 -6.66
C THR A 36 13.53 -7.67 -6.38
N ILE A 37 14.34 -6.97 -5.57
CA ILE A 37 15.71 -7.41 -5.21
C ILE A 37 15.64 -8.64 -4.29
N VAL A 38 14.70 -8.64 -3.33
CA VAL A 38 14.53 -9.80 -2.42
C VAL A 38 14.11 -11.02 -3.22
N PHE A 39 13.05 -10.94 -4.02
CA PHE A 39 12.60 -12.10 -4.76
C PHE A 39 13.59 -12.53 -5.86
N ALA A 40 14.38 -11.61 -6.44
CA ALA A 40 15.46 -11.97 -7.35
C ALA A 40 16.54 -12.81 -6.64
N LYS A 41 16.87 -12.47 -5.38
CA LYS A 41 17.83 -13.25 -4.59
C LYS A 41 17.25 -14.60 -4.14
N VAL A 42 15.97 -14.67 -3.82
CA VAL A 42 15.25 -15.94 -3.61
C VAL A 42 15.35 -16.79 -4.88
N THR A 43 15.05 -16.20 -6.05
CA THR A 43 15.16 -16.88 -7.35
C THR A 43 16.58 -17.40 -7.59
N GLU A 44 17.61 -16.60 -7.28
CA GLU A 44 19.02 -17.00 -7.45
C GLU A 44 19.34 -18.23 -6.60
N ASP A 45 18.92 -18.25 -5.33
CA ASP A 45 19.17 -19.36 -4.42
C ASP A 45 18.39 -20.63 -4.84
N CYS A 46 17.11 -20.51 -5.24
CA CYS A 46 16.32 -21.60 -5.80
C CYS A 46 16.99 -22.23 -7.05
N VAL A 47 17.45 -21.38 -7.97
CA VAL A 47 18.15 -21.87 -9.19
C VAL A 47 19.48 -22.56 -8.85
N ARG A 48 20.22 -22.09 -7.85
CA ARG A 48 21.43 -22.77 -7.36
C ARG A 48 21.14 -24.16 -6.78
N ASN A 49 19.97 -24.32 -6.14
CA ASN A 49 19.52 -25.62 -5.64
C ASN A 49 19.02 -26.56 -6.75
N GLY A 50 18.89 -26.06 -7.98
CA GLY A 50 18.46 -26.83 -9.12
C GLY A 50 17.03 -26.62 -9.53
N ASP A 51 16.29 -25.72 -8.88
CA ASP A 51 14.87 -25.45 -9.11
C ASP A 51 14.61 -24.71 -10.42
N ARG A 52 13.40 -24.87 -10.92
CA ARG A 52 12.79 -24.04 -11.96
C ARG A 52 11.82 -23.06 -11.32
N VAL A 53 12.00 -21.79 -11.62
CA VAL A 53 11.24 -20.70 -11.01
C VAL A 53 10.35 -20.03 -12.04
N LEU A 54 9.06 -19.92 -11.72
CA LEU A 54 8.09 -19.11 -12.46
C LEU A 54 7.80 -17.81 -11.71
N ILE A 55 7.96 -16.69 -12.38
CA ILE A 55 7.60 -15.38 -11.83
C ILE A 55 6.37 -14.89 -12.57
N LEU A 56 5.27 -14.70 -11.84
CA LEU A 56 3.99 -14.24 -12.39
C LEU A 56 3.85 -12.73 -12.22
N ALA A 57 3.56 -12.04 -13.32
CA ALA A 57 3.21 -10.63 -13.32
C ALA A 57 1.95 -10.37 -14.15
N HIS A 58 1.20 -9.32 -13.74
CA HIS A 58 -0.12 -9.04 -14.33
C HIS A 58 -0.02 -8.34 -15.70
N ARG A 59 0.95 -7.44 -15.90
CA ARG A 59 1.09 -6.61 -17.13
C ARG A 59 2.35 -6.96 -17.91
N GLY A 60 2.24 -6.97 -19.25
CA GLY A 60 3.36 -7.31 -20.13
C GLY A 60 4.61 -6.46 -19.97
N GLU A 61 4.45 -5.16 -19.68
CA GLU A 61 5.58 -4.25 -19.42
C GLU A 61 6.33 -4.59 -18.12
N LEU A 62 5.62 -5.09 -17.10
CA LEU A 62 6.23 -5.51 -15.84
C LEU A 62 7.07 -6.78 -16.02
N LEU A 63 6.75 -7.64 -17.00
CA LEU A 63 7.52 -8.85 -17.31
C LEU A 63 8.94 -8.51 -17.75
N ASP A 64 9.07 -7.59 -18.72
CA ASP A 64 10.37 -7.19 -19.25
C ASP A 64 11.22 -6.50 -18.18
N GLN A 65 10.58 -5.65 -17.34
CA GLN A 65 11.23 -4.99 -16.21
C GLN A 65 11.65 -5.97 -15.12
N ALA A 66 10.83 -7.00 -14.82
CA ALA A 66 11.17 -8.02 -13.86
C ALA A 66 12.37 -8.84 -14.35
N ALA A 67 12.34 -9.28 -15.62
CA ALA A 67 13.44 -10.01 -16.25
C ALA A 67 14.76 -9.19 -16.24
N ASP A 68 14.70 -7.91 -16.61
CA ASP A 68 15.86 -7.00 -16.60
C ASP A 68 16.42 -6.78 -15.18
N LYS A 69 15.55 -6.56 -14.19
CA LYS A 69 15.98 -6.41 -12.79
C LYS A 69 16.57 -7.69 -12.22
N ILE A 70 16.02 -8.85 -12.53
CA ILE A 70 16.61 -10.15 -12.14
C ILE A 70 17.98 -10.29 -12.75
N HIS A 71 18.10 -10.04 -14.06
CA HIS A 71 19.39 -10.13 -14.75
C HIS A 71 20.44 -9.18 -14.14
N LYS A 72 20.08 -7.91 -13.91
CA LYS A 72 20.99 -6.91 -13.31
C LYS A 72 21.39 -7.25 -11.87
N SER A 73 20.53 -7.89 -11.09
CA SER A 73 20.78 -8.17 -9.69
C SER A 73 21.49 -9.51 -9.44
N THR A 74 21.30 -10.50 -10.31
CA THR A 74 21.74 -11.89 -10.12
C THR A 74 22.59 -12.43 -11.28
N GLY A 75 22.53 -11.81 -12.46
CA GLY A 75 23.13 -12.35 -13.70
C GLY A 75 22.31 -13.46 -14.37
N LEU A 76 21.19 -13.88 -13.77
CA LEU A 76 20.33 -14.92 -14.35
C LEU A 76 19.63 -14.40 -15.61
N VAL A 77 19.54 -15.26 -16.61
CA VAL A 77 18.77 -14.98 -17.83
C VAL A 77 17.40 -15.61 -17.70
N CYS A 78 16.37 -14.84 -18.01
CA CYS A 78 14.98 -15.28 -17.93
C CYS A 78 14.43 -15.58 -19.35
N ALA A 79 13.65 -16.64 -19.46
CA ALA A 79 12.75 -16.80 -20.61
C ALA A 79 11.43 -16.07 -20.34
N THR A 80 10.74 -15.67 -21.39
CA THR A 80 9.45 -15.00 -21.30
C THR A 80 8.33 -15.89 -21.80
N GLU A 81 7.21 -15.91 -21.08
CA GLU A 81 5.98 -16.62 -21.46
C GLU A 81 4.84 -15.60 -21.56
N LYS A 82 4.72 -14.93 -22.71
CA LYS A 82 3.69 -13.90 -22.94
C LYS A 82 3.24 -13.88 -24.41
N ALA A 83 1.98 -13.59 -24.65
CA ALA A 83 1.38 -13.48 -25.99
C ALA A 83 1.83 -14.63 -26.93
N GLU A 84 2.66 -14.31 -27.95
CA GLU A 84 3.19 -15.29 -28.89
C GLU A 84 4.54 -15.88 -28.46
N GLU A 85 5.22 -15.27 -27.48
CA GLU A 85 6.48 -15.78 -26.93
C GLU A 85 6.23 -16.96 -26.00
N THR A 86 7.02 -18.03 -26.15
CA THR A 86 6.93 -19.21 -25.28
C THR A 86 8.32 -19.68 -24.83
N CYS A 87 8.39 -20.09 -23.57
CA CYS A 87 9.56 -20.73 -23.00
C CYS A 87 9.58 -22.25 -23.16
N ILE A 88 8.55 -22.85 -23.76
CA ILE A 88 8.43 -24.30 -23.93
C ILE A 88 9.57 -24.82 -24.80
N GLY A 89 10.24 -25.89 -24.32
CA GLY A 89 11.44 -26.44 -24.97
C GLY A 89 12.71 -25.66 -24.72
N SER A 90 12.68 -24.55 -23.97
CA SER A 90 13.87 -23.82 -23.56
C SER A 90 14.59 -24.50 -22.37
N TRP A 91 15.87 -24.22 -22.24
CA TRP A 91 16.70 -24.72 -21.14
C TRP A 91 16.73 -23.75 -19.94
N PHE A 92 16.08 -22.59 -20.03
CA PHE A 92 16.06 -21.59 -18.97
C PHE A 92 15.38 -22.11 -17.71
N ARG A 93 15.99 -21.84 -16.55
CA ARG A 93 15.44 -22.21 -15.26
C ARG A 93 14.51 -21.15 -14.68
N VAL A 94 14.63 -19.90 -15.14
CA VAL A 94 13.77 -18.80 -14.72
C VAL A 94 12.86 -18.39 -15.88
N VAL A 95 11.57 -18.38 -15.61
CA VAL A 95 10.54 -17.96 -16.56
C VAL A 95 9.75 -16.80 -15.98
N VAL A 96 9.64 -15.70 -16.72
CA VAL A 96 8.74 -14.59 -16.36
C VAL A 96 7.48 -14.74 -17.20
N GLY A 97 6.35 -15.06 -16.55
CA GLY A 97 5.11 -15.43 -17.19
C GLY A 97 3.98 -14.42 -17.00
N SER A 98 3.27 -14.12 -18.11
CA SER A 98 2.03 -13.36 -18.07
C SER A 98 0.89 -14.24 -17.60
N VAL A 99 0.18 -13.80 -16.56
CA VAL A 99 -1.03 -14.48 -16.08
C VAL A 99 -2.07 -14.61 -17.18
N GLN A 100 -2.24 -13.58 -18.02
CA GLN A 100 -3.19 -13.59 -19.14
C GLN A 100 -2.87 -14.65 -20.21
N SER A 101 -1.59 -15.00 -20.36
CA SER A 101 -1.17 -16.06 -21.27
C SER A 101 -1.31 -17.43 -20.62
N LEU A 102 -0.80 -17.59 -19.41
CA LEU A 102 -0.78 -18.87 -18.69
C LEU A 102 -2.16 -19.34 -18.22
N MET A 103 -3.11 -18.43 -17.97
CA MET A 103 -4.49 -18.82 -17.60
C MET A 103 -5.23 -19.60 -18.69
N ARG A 104 -4.74 -19.55 -19.96
CA ARG A 104 -5.36 -20.27 -21.08
C ARG A 104 -5.00 -21.75 -21.01
N GLU A 105 -6.00 -22.64 -21.06
CA GLU A 105 -5.83 -24.09 -21.02
C GLU A 105 -4.84 -24.60 -22.07
N SER A 106 -4.95 -24.10 -23.30
CA SER A 106 -4.07 -24.45 -24.40
C SER A 106 -2.60 -24.12 -24.16
N ARG A 107 -2.30 -23.19 -23.28
CA ARG A 107 -0.95 -22.80 -22.93
C ARG A 107 -0.49 -23.54 -21.67
N LEU A 108 -1.32 -23.57 -20.63
CA LEU A 108 -1.01 -24.17 -19.34
C LEU A 108 -0.76 -25.68 -19.46
N SER A 109 -1.59 -26.39 -20.26
CA SER A 109 -1.48 -27.83 -20.47
C SER A 109 -0.21 -28.27 -21.21
N GLN A 110 0.54 -27.36 -21.81
CA GLN A 110 1.82 -27.69 -22.45
C GLN A 110 2.96 -27.87 -21.43
N PHE A 111 2.76 -27.43 -20.19
CA PHE A 111 3.68 -27.66 -19.08
C PHE A 111 3.27 -28.90 -18.31
N SER A 112 4.24 -29.68 -17.82
CA SER A 112 3.94 -30.70 -16.81
C SER A 112 3.54 -30.01 -15.50
N LYS A 113 2.69 -30.64 -14.69
CA LYS A 113 2.28 -30.09 -13.39
C LYS A 113 3.44 -29.87 -12.41
N LYS A 114 4.56 -30.56 -12.62
CA LYS A 114 5.80 -30.46 -11.85
C LYS A 114 6.90 -29.69 -12.60
N HIS A 115 6.51 -28.83 -13.56
CA HIS A 115 7.51 -28.12 -14.36
C HIS A 115 8.25 -27.05 -13.57
N PHE A 116 7.57 -26.39 -12.66
CA PHE A 116 8.14 -25.38 -11.79
C PHE A 116 8.13 -25.87 -10.33
N ASP A 117 9.26 -25.69 -9.67
CA ASP A 117 9.45 -26.04 -8.26
C ASP A 117 9.07 -24.85 -7.35
N THR A 118 9.26 -23.63 -7.85
CA THR A 118 8.96 -22.38 -7.14
C THR A 118 8.16 -21.42 -8.01
N ILE A 119 7.16 -20.77 -7.44
CA ILE A 119 6.37 -19.72 -8.10
C ILE A 119 6.43 -18.44 -7.27
N ILE A 120 6.79 -17.34 -7.91
CA ILE A 120 6.79 -16.00 -7.29
C ILE A 120 5.67 -15.19 -7.91
N VAL A 121 4.78 -14.65 -7.07
CA VAL A 121 3.66 -13.81 -7.49
C VAL A 121 3.98 -12.38 -7.08
N ASP A 122 4.36 -11.56 -8.06
CA ASP A 122 4.52 -10.11 -7.83
C ASP A 122 3.14 -9.44 -7.79
N GLU A 123 3.01 -8.41 -6.94
CA GLU A 123 1.74 -7.76 -6.59
C GLU A 123 0.66 -8.78 -6.17
N ALA A 124 0.98 -9.56 -5.15
CA ALA A 124 0.19 -10.71 -4.68
C ALA A 124 -1.26 -10.39 -4.30
N HIS A 125 -1.64 -9.11 -4.14
CA HIS A 125 -3.03 -8.73 -3.94
C HIS A 125 -3.94 -9.10 -5.12
N HIS A 126 -3.39 -9.36 -6.31
CA HIS A 126 -4.13 -9.89 -7.47
C HIS A 126 -4.40 -11.40 -7.43
N VAL A 127 -3.79 -12.14 -6.49
CA VAL A 127 -3.87 -13.61 -6.44
C VAL A 127 -5.28 -14.15 -6.22
N LEU A 128 -6.17 -13.33 -5.67
CA LEU A 128 -7.57 -13.68 -5.41
C LEU A 128 -8.38 -13.89 -6.69
N SER A 129 -7.90 -13.41 -7.83
CA SER A 129 -8.58 -13.61 -9.11
C SER A 129 -8.50 -15.07 -9.56
N GLU A 130 -9.55 -15.55 -10.25
CA GLU A 130 -9.64 -16.90 -10.75
C GLU A 130 -8.46 -17.31 -11.66
N SER A 131 -7.92 -16.34 -12.40
CA SER A 131 -6.80 -16.55 -13.31
C SER A 131 -5.51 -16.95 -12.58
N TYR A 132 -5.20 -16.30 -11.45
CA TYR A 132 -4.04 -16.68 -10.62
C TYR A 132 -4.28 -18.00 -9.91
N ARG A 133 -5.45 -18.18 -9.28
CA ARG A 133 -5.81 -19.43 -8.58
C ARG A 133 -5.66 -20.63 -9.52
N ARG A 134 -6.15 -20.54 -10.75
CA ARG A 134 -6.02 -21.60 -11.76
C ARG A 134 -4.57 -22.00 -12.04
N ILE A 135 -3.65 -21.04 -12.15
CA ILE A 135 -2.22 -21.32 -12.40
C ILE A 135 -1.59 -21.98 -11.16
N LEU A 136 -1.88 -21.44 -9.96
CA LEU A 136 -1.34 -21.99 -8.71
C LEU A 136 -1.86 -23.40 -8.42
N ASP A 137 -3.13 -23.67 -8.72
CA ASP A 137 -3.73 -25.01 -8.57
C ASP A 137 -3.17 -26.02 -9.57
N TYR A 138 -2.81 -25.56 -10.78
CA TYR A 138 -2.17 -26.41 -11.76
C TYR A 138 -0.77 -26.86 -11.33
N PHE A 139 0.02 -25.97 -10.75
CA PHE A 139 1.35 -26.24 -10.22
C PHE A 139 1.33 -26.43 -8.70
N SER A 140 0.40 -27.24 -8.19
CA SER A 140 0.09 -27.40 -6.76
C SER A 140 1.27 -27.87 -5.89
N ASP A 141 2.27 -28.53 -6.49
CA ASP A 141 3.45 -29.03 -5.77
C ASP A 141 4.52 -27.94 -5.53
N ALA A 142 4.43 -26.82 -6.24
CA ALA A 142 5.41 -25.73 -6.15
C ALA A 142 5.32 -24.96 -4.83
N ASP A 143 6.47 -24.52 -4.34
CA ASP A 143 6.55 -23.53 -3.27
C ASP A 143 6.19 -22.15 -3.82
N VAL A 144 5.34 -21.40 -3.13
CA VAL A 144 4.80 -20.13 -3.62
C VAL A 144 5.20 -18.99 -2.69
N LEU A 145 5.83 -17.97 -3.27
CA LEU A 145 6.08 -16.70 -2.62
C LEU A 145 5.15 -15.62 -3.21
N GLY A 146 4.26 -15.09 -2.39
CA GLY A 146 3.54 -13.85 -2.71
C GLY A 146 4.33 -12.64 -2.24
N VAL A 147 4.39 -11.61 -3.08
CA VAL A 147 5.06 -10.35 -2.75
C VAL A 147 4.10 -9.18 -2.96
N THR A 148 3.91 -8.34 -1.95
CA THR A 148 3.04 -7.16 -2.05
C THR A 148 3.59 -5.97 -1.27
N ALA A 149 3.12 -4.76 -1.60
CA ALA A 149 3.60 -3.53 -0.94
C ALA A 149 2.88 -3.26 0.39
N THR A 150 1.57 -3.21 0.35
CA THR A 150 0.74 -2.90 1.52
C THR A 150 -0.62 -3.54 1.27
N PRO A 151 -0.88 -4.67 1.87
CA PRO A 151 -2.22 -5.26 1.82
C PRO A 151 -3.15 -4.45 2.71
N ASP A 152 -4.37 -4.22 2.24
CA ASP A 152 -5.44 -3.70 3.08
C ASP A 152 -5.86 -4.75 4.12
N ARG A 153 -6.47 -4.35 5.25
CA ARG A 153 -6.95 -5.32 6.25
C ARG A 153 -7.92 -6.34 5.66
N GLY A 154 -8.79 -5.87 4.76
CA GLY A 154 -9.66 -6.74 3.98
C GLY A 154 -8.89 -7.68 3.07
N ASP A 155 -7.86 -7.18 2.41
CA ASP A 155 -6.99 -7.95 1.53
C ASP A 155 -6.17 -8.99 2.31
N MET A 156 -5.65 -8.65 3.51
CA MET A 156 -4.92 -9.61 4.35
C MET A 156 -5.78 -10.82 4.75
N LYS A 157 -7.04 -10.57 5.14
CA LYS A 157 -7.98 -11.66 5.44
C LYS A 157 -8.23 -12.54 4.21
N ASN A 158 -8.41 -11.92 3.05
CA ASN A 158 -8.66 -12.62 1.80
C ASN A 158 -7.38 -13.31 1.28
N LEU A 159 -6.20 -12.69 1.43
CA LEU A 159 -4.91 -13.30 1.09
C LEU A 159 -4.62 -14.54 1.94
N GLY A 160 -5.11 -14.58 3.20
CA GLY A 160 -5.06 -15.76 4.06
C GLY A 160 -5.86 -16.96 3.55
N GLU A 161 -6.73 -16.81 2.53
CA GLU A 161 -7.36 -17.94 1.83
C GLU A 161 -6.38 -18.65 0.86
N VAL A 162 -5.32 -17.96 0.44
CA VAL A 162 -4.34 -18.47 -0.55
C VAL A 162 -2.99 -18.74 0.09
N PHE A 163 -2.51 -17.83 0.94
CA PHE A 163 -1.23 -17.96 1.62
C PHE A 163 -1.41 -18.52 3.03
N GLU A 164 -0.60 -19.49 3.39
CA GLU A 164 -0.64 -20.22 4.65
C GLU A 164 0.07 -19.46 5.77
N SER A 165 1.06 -18.59 5.42
CA SER A 165 1.81 -17.80 6.38
C SER A 165 2.21 -16.42 5.82
N LEU A 166 2.54 -15.53 6.75
CA LEU A 166 3.22 -14.26 6.49
C LEU A 166 4.67 -14.41 6.94
N ALA A 167 5.59 -14.71 6.00
CA ALA A 167 6.98 -14.93 6.31
C ALA A 167 7.66 -13.67 6.87
N TYR A 168 7.38 -12.52 6.26
CA TYR A 168 8.01 -11.27 6.66
C TYR A 168 7.15 -10.06 6.36
N GLU A 169 7.12 -9.13 7.31
CA GLU A 169 6.49 -7.83 7.15
C GLU A 169 7.44 -6.70 7.55
N TYR A 170 7.62 -5.74 6.65
CA TYR A 170 8.34 -4.51 6.91
C TYR A 170 7.42 -3.33 6.65
N THR A 171 7.13 -2.55 7.70
CA THR A 171 6.16 -1.47 7.61
C THR A 171 6.78 -0.18 7.07
N LEU A 172 5.97 0.71 6.49
CA LEU A 172 6.42 2.01 5.99
C LEU A 172 7.05 2.87 7.10
N PRO A 173 6.47 3.01 8.31
CA PRO A 173 7.12 3.73 9.41
C PRO A 173 8.48 3.13 9.78
N LYS A 174 8.59 1.80 9.86
CA LYS A 174 9.87 1.15 10.15
C LYS A 174 10.92 1.46 9.07
N ALA A 175 10.51 1.51 7.80
CA ALA A 175 11.41 1.84 6.69
C ALA A 175 11.90 3.29 6.74
N ILE A 176 11.03 4.23 7.11
CA ILE A 176 11.37 5.66 7.30
C ILE A 176 12.32 5.82 8.49
N ARG A 177 11.96 5.31 9.68
CA ARG A 177 12.80 5.39 10.90
C ARG A 177 14.18 4.76 10.73
N SER A 178 14.27 3.69 9.95
CA SER A 178 15.54 3.05 9.64
C SER A 178 16.34 3.75 8.52
N GLY A 179 15.84 4.87 7.99
CA GLY A 179 16.52 5.65 6.95
C GLY A 179 16.59 4.97 5.59
N TYR A 180 15.69 4.04 5.28
CA TYR A 180 15.62 3.39 3.96
C TYR A 180 14.62 4.06 3.01
N LEU A 181 13.69 4.84 3.56
CA LEU A 181 12.76 5.69 2.80
C LEU A 181 12.78 7.12 3.35
N SER A 182 12.42 8.09 2.53
CA SER A 182 12.33 9.51 2.91
C SER A 182 11.14 9.71 3.87
N PRO A 183 11.30 10.57 4.90
CA PRO A 183 10.17 11.07 5.68
C PRO A 183 9.09 11.68 4.79
N ILE A 184 7.84 11.62 5.24
CA ILE A 184 6.70 12.16 4.49
C ILE A 184 6.11 13.33 5.28
N LYS A 185 6.01 14.49 4.64
CA LYS A 185 5.21 15.60 5.13
C LYS A 185 3.94 15.73 4.32
N ALA A 186 2.80 15.61 4.99
CA ALA A 186 1.49 15.80 4.40
C ALA A 186 1.04 17.26 4.52
N VAL A 187 0.46 17.77 3.43
CA VAL A 187 -0.27 19.04 3.39
C VAL A 187 -1.69 18.72 2.98
N THR A 188 -2.62 18.92 3.89
CA THR A 188 -4.05 18.77 3.59
C THR A 188 -4.60 20.13 3.19
N LEU A 189 -5.01 20.27 1.95
CA LEU A 189 -5.54 21.51 1.40
C LEU A 189 -7.06 21.58 1.60
N PRO A 190 -7.61 22.71 2.09
CA PRO A 190 -9.03 22.83 2.44
C PRO A 190 -9.94 23.03 1.21
N LEU A 191 -9.60 22.42 0.09
CA LEU A 191 -10.42 22.41 -1.11
C LEU A 191 -11.45 21.30 -1.01
N LYS A 192 -12.71 21.68 -0.80
CA LYS A 192 -13.81 20.72 -0.71
C LYS A 192 -14.30 20.34 -2.10
N ILE A 193 -13.86 19.20 -2.59
CA ILE A 193 -14.32 18.63 -3.86
C ILE A 193 -15.49 17.70 -3.58
N ASP A 194 -16.65 18.00 -4.15
CA ASP A 194 -17.86 17.22 -3.94
C ASP A 194 -17.86 15.94 -4.80
N LEU A 195 -17.95 14.79 -4.13
CA LEU A 195 -18.05 13.48 -4.75
C LEU A 195 -19.42 12.81 -4.56
N ALA A 196 -20.45 13.54 -4.08
CA ALA A 196 -21.76 12.96 -3.77
C ALA A 196 -22.42 12.28 -5.00
N GLY A 197 -22.14 12.78 -6.21
CA GLY A 197 -22.66 12.23 -7.47
C GLY A 197 -21.80 11.12 -8.10
N VAL A 198 -20.67 10.75 -7.51
CA VAL A 198 -19.73 9.78 -8.08
C VAL A 198 -20.18 8.35 -7.79
N GLY A 199 -20.35 7.55 -8.84
CA GLY A 199 -20.72 6.13 -8.74
C GLY A 199 -19.54 5.24 -8.30
N MET A 200 -19.88 3.99 -7.92
CA MET A 200 -18.91 2.95 -7.53
C MET A 200 -18.75 1.91 -8.64
N GLN A 201 -17.53 1.40 -8.79
CA GLN A 201 -17.19 0.30 -9.71
C GLN A 201 -16.06 -0.55 -9.10
N SER A 202 -16.27 -1.86 -9.00
CA SER A 202 -15.24 -2.82 -8.52
C SER A 202 -14.62 -2.46 -7.16
N GLY A 203 -15.41 -1.95 -6.22
CA GLY A 203 -14.95 -1.59 -4.86
C GLY A 203 -14.28 -0.20 -4.74
N ASP A 204 -14.08 0.52 -5.84
CA ASP A 204 -13.56 1.88 -5.87
C ASP A 204 -14.51 2.82 -6.62
N PHE A 205 -14.19 4.09 -6.69
CA PHE A 205 -14.98 5.07 -7.44
C PHE A 205 -14.89 4.84 -8.96
N LYS A 206 -16.00 5.14 -9.64
CA LYS A 206 -16.03 5.13 -11.10
C LYS A 206 -15.19 6.28 -11.64
N VAL A 207 -14.09 5.93 -12.31
CA VAL A 207 -13.02 6.86 -12.75
C VAL A 207 -13.57 8.01 -13.62
N GLY A 208 -14.55 7.72 -14.49
CA GLY A 208 -15.17 8.74 -15.36
C GLY A 208 -15.90 9.81 -14.58
N ASP A 209 -16.62 9.41 -13.53
CA ASP A 209 -17.40 10.33 -12.70
C ASP A 209 -16.48 11.21 -11.85
N ILE A 210 -15.37 10.66 -11.31
CA ILE A 210 -14.34 11.45 -10.60
C ILE A 210 -13.77 12.53 -11.52
N GLY A 211 -13.43 12.19 -12.76
CA GLY A 211 -12.86 13.15 -13.71
C GLY A 211 -13.82 14.31 -13.95
N THR A 212 -15.12 14.05 -14.02
CA THR A 212 -16.15 15.08 -14.18
C THR A 212 -16.28 15.94 -12.92
N ALA A 213 -16.27 15.33 -11.74
CA ALA A 213 -16.36 16.05 -10.47
C ALA A 213 -15.13 16.94 -10.19
N LEU A 214 -13.95 16.49 -10.64
CA LEU A 214 -12.69 17.20 -10.46
C LEU A 214 -12.52 18.39 -11.40
N ASP A 215 -13.10 18.33 -12.60
CA ASP A 215 -12.86 19.27 -13.71
C ASP A 215 -13.05 20.76 -13.34
N PRO A 216 -14.07 21.17 -12.56
CA PRO A 216 -14.27 22.56 -12.15
C PRO A 216 -13.18 23.11 -11.22
N TYR A 217 -12.47 22.23 -10.50
CA TYR A 217 -11.51 22.62 -9.47
C TYR A 217 -10.05 22.69 -9.97
N LEU A 218 -9.77 22.25 -11.20
CA LEU A 218 -8.41 22.11 -11.73
C LEU A 218 -7.60 23.42 -11.66
N TYR A 219 -8.22 24.57 -11.96
CA TYR A 219 -7.54 25.86 -11.87
C TYR A 219 -7.18 26.22 -10.42
N GLN A 220 -8.09 26.00 -9.49
CA GLN A 220 -7.86 26.28 -8.08
C GLN A 220 -6.80 25.33 -7.49
N ILE A 221 -6.80 24.07 -7.89
CA ILE A 221 -5.75 23.10 -7.50
C ILE A 221 -4.39 23.55 -8.04
N ALA A 222 -4.33 24.02 -9.30
CA ALA A 222 -3.09 24.52 -9.88
C ALA A 222 -2.59 25.79 -9.16
N ASP A 223 -3.48 26.67 -8.71
CA ASP A 223 -3.12 27.83 -7.89
C ASP A 223 -2.53 27.40 -6.54
N GLU A 224 -3.14 26.45 -5.85
CA GLU A 224 -2.58 25.92 -4.62
C GLU A 224 -1.21 25.27 -4.85
N MET A 225 -1.03 24.54 -5.93
CA MET A 225 0.26 23.93 -6.26
C MET A 225 1.38 24.98 -6.47
N THR A 226 1.08 26.20 -6.87
CA THR A 226 2.10 27.26 -7.00
C THR A 226 2.77 27.59 -5.66
N ASN A 227 2.07 27.41 -4.55
CA ASN A 227 2.57 27.67 -3.20
C ASN A 227 3.54 26.59 -2.71
N TYR A 228 3.47 25.35 -3.24
CA TYR A 228 4.18 24.20 -2.70
C TYR A 228 5.12 23.49 -3.68
N CYS A 229 4.85 23.58 -4.99
CA CYS A 229 5.44 22.67 -5.98
C CYS A 229 6.33 23.34 -7.04
N MET A 230 6.47 24.69 -7.05
CA MET A 230 7.19 25.40 -8.14
C MET A 230 8.64 24.90 -8.30
N ASP A 231 9.33 24.70 -7.19
CA ASP A 231 10.74 24.29 -7.16
C ASP A 231 10.90 22.78 -6.87
N ARG A 232 9.82 21.99 -7.03
CA ARG A 232 9.83 20.56 -6.71
C ARG A 232 9.65 19.69 -7.93
N LYS A 233 10.23 18.52 -7.88
CA LYS A 233 10.00 17.45 -8.87
C LYS A 233 8.75 16.68 -8.53
N THR A 234 7.65 17.06 -9.16
CA THR A 234 6.30 16.67 -8.76
C THR A 234 5.69 15.63 -9.70
N VAL A 235 5.02 14.62 -9.14
CA VAL A 235 4.14 13.71 -9.88
C VAL A 235 2.71 13.91 -9.43
N VAL A 236 1.81 14.07 -10.40
CA VAL A 236 0.37 14.25 -10.19
C VAL A 236 -0.38 13.04 -10.70
N PHE A 237 -1.13 12.39 -9.82
CA PHE A 237 -1.99 11.27 -10.18
C PHE A 237 -3.42 11.75 -10.41
N LEU A 238 -3.92 11.55 -11.63
CA LEU A 238 -5.25 11.99 -12.06
C LEU A 238 -6.12 10.79 -12.50
N PRO A 239 -7.47 10.94 -12.46
CA PRO A 239 -8.37 9.83 -12.78
C PRO A 239 -8.40 9.48 -14.27
N LEU A 240 -8.38 10.45 -15.16
CA LEU A 240 -8.56 10.28 -16.60
C LEU A 240 -7.43 10.90 -17.41
N VAL A 241 -7.15 10.33 -18.59
CA VAL A 241 -6.19 10.88 -19.57
C VAL A 241 -6.58 12.32 -19.96
N LYS A 242 -7.85 12.56 -20.28
CA LYS A 242 -8.34 13.90 -20.65
C LYS A 242 -8.13 14.93 -19.54
N THR A 243 -8.42 14.54 -18.29
CA THR A 243 -8.19 15.40 -17.12
C THR A 243 -6.71 15.66 -16.91
N SER A 244 -5.86 14.64 -17.13
CA SER A 244 -4.40 14.75 -17.05
C SER A 244 -3.83 15.71 -18.07
N GLN A 245 -4.26 15.62 -19.32
CA GLN A 245 -3.86 16.52 -20.41
C GLN A 245 -4.30 17.96 -20.14
N LYS A 246 -5.57 18.16 -19.75
CA LYS A 246 -6.10 19.48 -19.42
C LYS A 246 -5.33 20.09 -18.22
N PHE A 247 -5.06 19.31 -17.20
CA PHE A 247 -4.35 19.80 -16.03
C PHE A 247 -2.90 20.18 -16.33
N ARG A 248 -2.18 19.40 -17.15
CA ARG A 248 -0.86 19.76 -17.69
C ARG A 248 -0.89 21.14 -18.35
N ASP A 249 -1.90 21.41 -19.19
CA ASP A 249 -2.01 22.68 -19.90
C ASP A 249 -2.27 23.85 -18.94
N ILE A 250 -3.10 23.64 -17.93
CA ILE A 250 -3.35 24.62 -16.86
C ILE A 250 -2.07 24.90 -16.05
N LEU A 251 -1.33 23.86 -15.68
CA LEU A 251 -0.06 24.01 -14.96
C LEU A 251 0.97 24.82 -15.77
N ASN A 252 1.07 24.56 -17.08
CA ASN A 252 1.96 25.32 -17.96
C ASN A 252 1.53 26.80 -18.06
N GLN A 253 0.23 27.11 -18.01
CA GLN A 253 -0.27 28.49 -17.96
C GLN A 253 0.09 29.18 -16.62
N LYS A 254 0.26 28.41 -15.54
CA LYS A 254 0.64 28.89 -14.21
C LYS A 254 2.16 28.98 -14.01
N GLY A 255 2.96 28.69 -15.03
CA GLY A 255 4.42 28.82 -15.00
C GLY A 255 5.18 27.55 -14.64
N PHE A 256 4.52 26.41 -14.48
CA PHE A 256 5.20 25.12 -14.38
C PHE A 256 5.76 24.68 -15.75
N ILE A 257 6.69 23.74 -15.72
CA ILE A 257 7.15 23.02 -16.92
C ILE A 257 6.58 21.61 -16.83
N ALA A 258 5.31 21.46 -17.16
CA ALA A 258 4.57 20.21 -16.97
C ALA A 258 4.52 19.38 -18.26
N ALA A 259 4.72 18.07 -18.10
CA ALA A 259 4.49 17.06 -19.13
C ALA A 259 3.35 16.10 -18.70
N GLU A 260 2.86 15.33 -19.67
CA GLU A 260 1.83 14.32 -19.42
C GLU A 260 2.22 13.00 -20.09
N VAL A 261 1.94 11.88 -19.38
CA VAL A 261 2.12 10.54 -19.91
C VAL A 261 0.91 9.66 -19.62
N ASN A 262 0.55 8.84 -20.60
CA ASN A 262 -0.52 7.86 -20.48
C ASN A 262 -0.18 6.57 -21.26
N GLY A 263 -1.07 5.57 -21.20
CA GLY A 263 -0.85 4.29 -21.87
C GLY A 263 -0.77 4.35 -23.41
N GLU A 264 -1.27 5.40 -24.02
CA GLU A 264 -1.30 5.61 -25.47
C GLU A 264 -0.16 6.51 -25.97
N SER A 265 0.62 7.11 -25.07
CA SER A 265 1.73 8.02 -25.43
C SER A 265 2.83 7.26 -26.17
N LYS A 266 3.07 7.62 -27.44
CA LYS A 266 4.10 7.00 -28.30
C LYS A 266 5.53 7.38 -27.89
N ASP A 267 5.70 8.57 -27.34
CA ASP A 267 6.95 9.18 -26.88
C ASP A 267 7.20 9.03 -25.38
N ARG A 268 6.43 8.15 -24.73
CA ARG A 268 6.43 7.94 -23.28
C ARG A 268 7.83 7.78 -22.69
N ALA A 269 8.66 6.93 -23.28
CA ALA A 269 10.01 6.68 -22.78
C ALA A 269 10.85 7.96 -22.77
N HIS A 270 10.73 8.77 -23.83
CA HIS A 270 11.45 10.04 -23.97
C HIS A 270 10.96 11.09 -22.94
N VAL A 271 9.64 11.20 -22.75
CA VAL A 271 9.07 12.12 -21.74
C VAL A 271 9.51 11.75 -20.33
N LEU A 272 9.52 10.46 -19.99
CA LEU A 272 10.00 9.98 -18.68
C LEU A 272 11.49 10.23 -18.47
N GLU A 273 12.31 10.04 -19.50
CA GLU A 273 13.74 10.36 -19.47
C GLU A 273 13.99 11.86 -19.33
N ASP A 274 13.27 12.70 -20.08
CA ASP A 274 13.32 14.16 -19.97
C ASP A 274 12.90 14.64 -18.58
N PHE A 275 11.87 14.02 -17.97
CA PHE A 275 11.48 14.30 -16.61
C PHE A 275 12.57 13.89 -15.61
N ASP A 276 13.17 12.72 -15.77
CA ASP A 276 14.26 12.29 -14.91
C ASP A 276 15.48 13.22 -14.98
N ARG A 277 15.78 13.75 -16.16
CA ARG A 277 16.84 14.75 -16.37
C ARG A 277 16.49 16.16 -15.88
N GLY A 278 15.25 16.40 -15.43
CA GLY A 278 14.80 17.69 -14.90
C GLY A 278 14.37 18.71 -15.94
N LYS A 279 14.10 18.28 -17.19
CA LYS A 279 13.53 19.16 -18.23
C LYS A 279 12.09 19.57 -17.90
N TYR A 280 11.36 18.70 -17.20
CA TYR A 280 10.04 18.96 -16.67
C TYR A 280 10.11 18.92 -15.13
N ASN A 281 9.43 19.85 -14.47
CA ASN A 281 9.31 19.82 -13.01
C ASN A 281 8.00 19.15 -12.54
N VAL A 282 7.00 19.03 -13.42
CA VAL A 282 5.75 18.32 -13.10
C VAL A 282 5.44 17.27 -14.17
N LEU A 283 5.07 16.07 -13.70
CA LEU A 283 4.61 14.99 -14.55
C LEU A 283 3.19 14.58 -14.16
N CYS A 284 2.23 14.87 -15.06
CA CYS A 284 0.84 14.44 -14.92
C CYS A 284 0.66 13.04 -15.51
N ASN A 285 -0.09 12.19 -14.82
CA ASN A 285 -0.41 10.87 -15.36
C ASN A 285 -1.77 10.34 -14.87
N SER A 286 -2.37 9.48 -15.70
CA SER A 286 -3.57 8.74 -15.34
C SER A 286 -3.22 7.26 -15.17
N MET A 287 -2.98 6.82 -13.92
CA MET A 287 -2.74 5.40 -13.53
C MET A 287 -1.53 4.69 -14.12
N LEU A 288 -0.75 5.33 -14.99
CA LEU A 288 0.36 4.67 -15.65
C LEU A 288 1.54 4.43 -14.70
N LEU A 289 1.83 5.43 -13.87
CA LEU A 289 3.04 5.46 -13.03
C LEU A 289 2.85 4.79 -11.66
N THR A 290 1.70 4.18 -11.39
CA THR A 290 1.45 3.46 -10.14
C THR A 290 2.31 2.21 -9.99
N GLU A 291 2.67 1.58 -11.11
CA GLU A 291 3.49 0.37 -11.15
C GLU A 291 4.67 0.53 -12.12
N GLY A 292 5.77 -0.17 -11.84
CA GLY A 292 6.89 -0.35 -12.77
C GLY A 292 7.82 0.83 -13.02
N TRP A 293 7.40 2.07 -12.83
CA TRP A 293 8.23 3.26 -13.05
C TRP A 293 9.06 3.65 -11.82
N ASP A 294 10.27 4.14 -12.05
CA ASP A 294 11.21 4.51 -11.00
C ASP A 294 11.89 5.86 -11.29
N CYS A 295 11.69 6.84 -10.42
CA CYS A 295 12.38 8.13 -10.44
C CYS A 295 12.64 8.60 -9.00
N PRO A 296 13.77 8.25 -8.38
CA PRO A 296 14.06 8.54 -6.97
C PRO A 296 14.10 10.03 -6.62
N SER A 297 14.38 10.88 -7.62
CA SER A 297 14.45 12.33 -7.44
C SER A 297 13.09 13.03 -7.24
N VAL A 298 11.96 12.31 -7.39
CA VAL A 298 10.62 12.85 -7.10
C VAL A 298 10.52 13.17 -5.60
N ASP A 299 10.23 14.41 -5.28
CA ASP A 299 10.13 14.93 -3.90
C ASP A 299 8.75 15.52 -3.55
N CYS A 300 7.82 15.50 -4.53
CA CYS A 300 6.43 15.87 -4.30
C CYS A 300 5.47 14.94 -5.02
N ILE A 301 4.43 14.49 -4.31
CA ILE A 301 3.31 13.70 -4.85
C ILE A 301 2.02 14.47 -4.63
N VAL A 302 1.22 14.59 -5.68
CA VAL A 302 -0.11 15.20 -5.66
C VAL A 302 -1.15 14.16 -6.03
N VAL A 303 -2.06 13.84 -5.12
CA VAL A 303 -3.09 12.83 -5.34
C VAL A 303 -4.40 13.50 -5.68
N LEU A 304 -4.73 13.55 -6.97
CA LEU A 304 -6.01 14.04 -7.50
C LEU A 304 -6.93 12.89 -7.93
N ARG A 305 -6.61 11.69 -7.52
CA ARG A 305 -7.43 10.51 -7.68
C ARG A 305 -7.79 9.93 -6.32
N PRO A 306 -8.92 10.34 -5.76
CA PRO A 306 -9.42 9.74 -4.54
C PRO A 306 -9.65 8.23 -4.78
N THR A 307 -9.31 7.42 -3.80
CA THR A 307 -9.49 5.97 -3.84
C THR A 307 -9.82 5.44 -2.46
N LYS A 308 -10.54 4.31 -2.41
CA LYS A 308 -10.79 3.53 -1.20
C LYS A 308 -9.77 2.39 -1.03
N ILE A 309 -8.95 2.18 -2.05
CA ILE A 309 -8.00 1.07 -2.11
C ILE A 309 -6.65 1.54 -1.54
N ARG A 310 -6.35 1.11 -0.31
CA ARG A 310 -5.12 1.49 0.41
C ARG A 310 -3.85 1.08 -0.34
N SER A 311 -3.84 -0.08 -0.98
CA SER A 311 -2.70 -0.53 -1.77
C SER A 311 -2.39 0.42 -2.93
N LEU A 312 -3.41 0.89 -3.64
CA LEU A 312 -3.26 1.87 -4.71
C LEU A 312 -2.76 3.22 -4.19
N TYR A 313 -3.33 3.72 -3.08
CA TYR A 313 -2.87 4.95 -2.46
C TYR A 313 -1.40 4.86 -2.04
N SER A 314 -1.03 3.77 -1.37
CA SER A 314 0.35 3.50 -0.95
C SER A 314 1.32 3.35 -2.13
N GLN A 315 0.87 2.80 -3.26
CA GLN A 315 1.68 2.73 -4.49
C GLN A 315 1.93 4.11 -5.09
N MET A 316 0.89 4.98 -5.15
CA MET A 316 1.03 6.35 -5.64
C MET A 316 2.02 7.16 -4.79
N VAL A 317 1.82 7.18 -3.47
CA VAL A 317 2.69 7.90 -2.54
C VAL A 317 4.10 7.31 -2.50
N GLY A 318 4.20 5.99 -2.56
CA GLY A 318 5.47 5.26 -2.55
C GLY A 318 6.41 5.59 -3.72
N ARG A 319 5.91 6.22 -4.80
CA ARG A 319 6.79 6.72 -5.88
C ARG A 319 7.71 7.83 -5.41
N GLY A 320 7.27 8.61 -4.45
CA GLY A 320 8.04 9.73 -3.89
C GLY A 320 8.82 9.39 -2.62
N THR A 321 8.73 8.19 -2.05
CA THR A 321 9.39 7.87 -0.77
C THR A 321 10.86 7.47 -0.89
N ARG A 322 11.39 7.27 -2.10
CA ARG A 322 12.79 6.86 -2.29
C ARG A 322 13.78 7.92 -1.87
N LEU A 323 14.90 7.47 -1.35
CA LEU A 323 16.03 8.35 -1.02
C LEU A 323 16.70 8.84 -2.30
N TYR A 324 17.08 10.10 -2.31
CA TYR A 324 17.86 10.71 -3.39
C TYR A 324 18.78 11.80 -2.82
N PRO A 325 20.00 11.99 -3.33
CA PRO A 325 20.88 13.06 -2.89
C PRO A 325 20.23 14.43 -3.01
N GLY A 326 20.23 15.21 -1.93
CA GLY A 326 19.59 16.52 -1.88
C GLY A 326 18.07 16.51 -1.61
N LYS A 327 17.47 15.34 -1.40
CA LYS A 327 16.08 15.20 -1.01
C LYS A 327 15.98 14.85 0.46
N ASP A 328 15.48 15.78 1.27
CA ASP A 328 15.32 15.59 2.71
C ASP A 328 14.03 14.84 3.06
N GLN A 329 12.95 15.07 2.30
CA GLN A 329 11.61 14.53 2.57
C GLN A 329 10.76 14.48 1.31
N LEU A 330 9.70 13.68 1.36
CA LEU A 330 8.60 13.72 0.40
C LEU A 330 7.54 14.71 0.88
N LEU A 331 7.10 15.61 0.02
CA LEU A 331 5.89 16.39 0.22
C LEU A 331 4.70 15.68 -0.42
N LEU A 332 3.67 15.39 0.36
CA LEU A 332 2.42 14.80 -0.09
C LEU A 332 1.32 15.86 -0.01
N LEU A 333 0.81 16.29 -1.17
CA LEU A 333 -0.38 17.14 -1.23
C LEU A 333 -1.62 16.27 -1.34
N ASP A 334 -2.48 16.37 -0.32
CA ASP A 334 -3.78 15.74 -0.26
C ASP A 334 -4.90 16.79 -0.24
N PHE A 335 -6.05 16.45 -0.77
CA PHE A 335 -7.20 17.35 -0.87
C PHE A 335 -8.36 16.82 -0.07
N LEU A 336 -9.15 17.72 0.54
CA LEU A 336 -10.36 17.34 1.25
C LEU A 336 -11.47 16.99 0.24
N TRP A 337 -11.71 15.70 0.10
CA TRP A 337 -12.79 15.18 -0.72
C TRP A 337 -14.06 15.11 0.11
N HIS A 338 -15.05 15.88 -0.23
CA HIS A 338 -16.33 15.86 0.47
C HIS A 338 -17.19 14.67 -0.02
N THR A 339 -17.33 13.67 0.85
CA THR A 339 -18.15 12.49 0.59
C THR A 339 -18.93 12.12 1.84
N GLU A 340 -20.27 12.08 1.73
CA GLU A 340 -21.15 11.69 2.84
C GLU A 340 -21.23 10.16 3.05
N ARG A 341 -20.71 9.37 2.12
CA ARG A 341 -21.01 7.92 2.04
C ARG A 341 -19.79 7.01 2.04
N HIS A 342 -18.58 7.54 1.95
CA HIS A 342 -17.42 6.70 1.65
C HIS A 342 -16.18 7.09 2.44
N GLU A 343 -15.55 6.10 3.06
CA GLU A 343 -14.22 6.23 3.63
C GLU A 343 -13.19 6.27 2.48
N LEU A 344 -12.42 7.34 2.39
CA LEU A 344 -11.33 7.51 1.45
C LEU A 344 -10.00 7.26 2.13
N CYS A 345 -9.00 6.87 1.34
CA CYS A 345 -7.65 6.81 1.82
C CYS A 345 -7.06 8.23 1.95
N HIS A 346 -6.48 8.50 3.11
CA HIS A 346 -5.82 9.75 3.49
C HIS A 346 -4.38 9.47 3.94
N PRO A 347 -3.56 10.51 4.17
CA PRO A 347 -2.19 10.33 4.67
C PRO A 347 -2.09 9.45 5.93
N ALA A 348 -3.09 9.50 6.82
CA ALA A 348 -3.17 8.64 8.00
C ALA A 348 -3.17 7.14 7.68
N ASP A 349 -3.79 6.73 6.57
CA ASP A 349 -3.88 5.33 6.17
C ASP A 349 -2.55 4.73 5.69
N LEU A 350 -1.53 5.57 5.46
CA LEU A 350 -0.18 5.09 5.14
C LEU A 350 0.49 4.43 6.33
N ILE A 351 0.22 4.90 7.56
CA ILE A 351 0.96 4.51 8.76
C ILE A 351 0.09 4.00 9.89
N CYS A 352 -1.13 4.52 10.07
CA CYS A 352 -2.01 4.10 11.15
C CYS A 352 -2.57 2.70 10.92
N THR A 353 -2.55 1.89 11.98
CA THR A 353 -3.19 0.57 12.02
C THR A 353 -4.50 0.60 12.83
N ASP A 354 -4.64 1.51 13.79
CA ASP A 354 -5.85 1.72 14.60
C ASP A 354 -6.81 2.69 13.87
N PRO A 355 -8.08 2.31 13.62
CA PRO A 355 -9.05 3.17 12.94
C PRO A 355 -9.37 4.48 13.69
N GLU A 356 -9.36 4.46 15.03
CA GLU A 356 -9.62 5.66 15.83
C GLU A 356 -8.45 6.64 15.72
N VAL A 357 -7.22 6.13 15.75
CA VAL A 357 -6.00 6.95 15.55
C VAL A 357 -5.96 7.51 14.13
N SER A 358 -6.29 6.69 13.11
CA SER A 358 -6.37 7.15 11.72
C SER A 358 -7.39 8.29 11.56
N LYS A 359 -8.57 8.14 12.14
CA LYS A 359 -9.61 9.17 12.12
C LYS A 359 -9.17 10.45 12.83
N GLN A 360 -8.58 10.34 14.04
CA GLN A 360 -8.10 11.48 14.79
C GLN A 360 -6.97 12.18 14.05
N MET A 361 -6.02 11.44 13.47
CA MET A 361 -4.94 12.00 12.69
C MET A 361 -5.46 12.75 11.45
N THR A 362 -6.46 12.23 10.77
CA THR A 362 -7.08 12.91 9.63
C THR A 362 -7.69 14.25 10.07
N LEU A 363 -8.43 14.27 11.19
CA LEU A 363 -8.98 15.51 11.73
C LEU A 363 -7.88 16.53 12.12
N ASN A 364 -6.77 16.06 12.70
CA ASN A 364 -5.65 16.91 13.07
C ASN A 364 -4.97 17.51 11.83
N LEU A 365 -4.78 16.70 10.76
CA LEU A 365 -4.24 17.16 9.49
C LEU A 365 -5.17 18.18 8.79
N GLU A 366 -6.49 17.96 8.82
CA GLU A 366 -7.48 18.90 8.29
C GLU A 366 -7.40 20.26 9.01
N SER A 367 -7.21 20.22 10.32
CA SER A 367 -7.10 21.45 11.14
C SER A 367 -5.77 22.18 10.99
N SER A 368 -4.76 21.56 10.40
CA SER A 368 -3.43 22.17 10.18
C SER A 368 -3.42 23.29 9.10
N ALA A 369 -4.55 23.50 8.44
CA ALA A 369 -4.79 24.63 7.51
C ALA A 369 -3.72 24.82 6.44
N GLY A 370 -3.27 23.74 5.80
CA GLY A 370 -2.28 23.78 4.73
C GLY A 370 -0.81 23.85 5.19
N CYS A 371 -0.53 23.78 6.50
CA CYS A 371 0.83 23.65 6.97
C CYS A 371 1.37 22.22 6.74
N PRO A 372 2.62 22.06 6.26
CA PRO A 372 3.24 20.75 6.16
C PRO A 372 3.43 20.09 7.52
N VAL A 373 2.87 18.90 7.74
CA VAL A 373 2.97 18.15 8.99
C VAL A 373 3.66 16.82 8.71
N ASP A 374 4.63 16.46 9.55
CA ASP A 374 5.26 15.13 9.50
C ASP A 374 4.24 14.06 9.91
N ILE A 375 4.10 13.01 9.11
CA ILE A 375 3.05 11.99 9.35
C ILE A 375 3.35 11.14 10.58
N GLU A 376 4.61 10.91 10.95
CA GLU A 376 4.94 10.15 12.17
C GLU A 376 4.65 10.97 13.43
N ASP A 377 4.96 12.27 13.42
CA ASP A 377 4.59 13.18 14.50
C ASP A 377 3.07 13.34 14.62
N ALA A 378 2.36 13.39 13.48
CA ALA A 378 0.90 13.44 13.44
C ALA A 378 0.26 12.17 14.01
N GLU A 379 0.78 10.98 13.70
CA GLU A 379 0.32 9.71 14.27
C GLU A 379 0.50 9.69 15.80
N LYS A 380 1.67 10.11 16.27
CA LYS A 380 1.97 10.16 17.71
C LYS A 380 1.00 11.09 18.43
N THR A 381 0.80 12.31 17.93
CA THR A 381 -0.14 13.28 18.49
C THR A 381 -1.57 12.72 18.49
N ALA A 382 -2.01 12.12 17.39
CA ALA A 382 -3.33 11.51 17.30
C ALA A 382 -3.53 10.36 18.30
N SER A 383 -2.48 9.54 18.50
CA SER A 383 -2.51 8.46 19.50
C SER A 383 -2.64 9.01 20.92
N GLU A 384 -1.91 10.06 21.25
CA GLU A 384 -2.02 10.76 22.55
C GLU A 384 -3.41 11.37 22.72
N ASP A 385 -3.97 11.99 21.69
CA ASP A 385 -5.33 12.58 21.70
C ASP A 385 -6.40 11.50 21.94
N VAL A 386 -6.32 10.35 21.27
CA VAL A 386 -7.26 9.23 21.45
C VAL A 386 -7.20 8.69 22.88
N VAL A 387 -6.00 8.51 23.44
CA VAL A 387 -5.83 8.08 24.84
C VAL A 387 -6.47 9.10 25.78
N SER A 388 -6.18 10.40 25.61
CA SER A 388 -6.75 11.46 26.44
C SER A 388 -8.27 11.51 26.35
N GLN A 389 -8.85 11.38 25.16
CA GLN A 389 -10.31 11.34 24.96
C GLN A 389 -10.96 10.14 25.65
N ARG A 390 -10.30 8.96 25.59
CA ARG A 390 -10.76 7.75 26.29
C ARG A 390 -10.71 7.95 27.82
N GLU A 391 -9.63 8.54 28.34
CA GLU A 391 -9.49 8.86 29.78
C GLU A 391 -10.54 9.86 30.25
N GLU A 392 -10.78 10.94 29.50
CA GLU A 392 -11.82 11.93 29.81
C GLU A 392 -13.22 11.31 29.74
N GLY A 393 -13.50 10.49 28.72
CA GLY A 393 -14.74 9.74 28.59
C GLY A 393 -14.98 8.83 29.80
N LEU A 394 -13.94 8.08 30.22
CA LEU A 394 -13.98 7.22 31.39
C LEU A 394 -14.21 8.03 32.68
N ALA A 395 -13.47 9.14 32.86
CA ALA A 395 -13.64 10.01 34.02
C ALA A 395 -15.05 10.60 34.11
N LYS A 396 -15.64 10.99 32.97
CA LYS A 396 -17.02 11.48 32.90
C LYS A 396 -18.02 10.38 33.30
N VAL A 397 -17.90 9.17 32.74
CA VAL A 397 -18.76 8.04 33.11
C VAL A 397 -18.63 7.70 34.59
N LEU A 398 -17.40 7.67 35.12
CA LEU A 398 -17.17 7.44 36.55
C LEU A 398 -17.77 8.55 37.43
N SER A 399 -17.72 9.82 37.02
CA SER A 399 -18.35 10.93 37.73
C SER A 399 -19.87 10.82 37.72
N GLU A 400 -20.47 10.47 36.59
CA GLU A 400 -21.91 10.23 36.47
C GLU A 400 -22.36 9.02 37.30
N MET A 401 -21.56 7.95 37.35
CA MET A 401 -21.81 6.79 38.24
C MET A 401 -21.74 7.15 39.71
N LYS A 402 -20.80 7.98 40.12
CA LYS A 402 -20.70 8.50 41.51
C LYS A 402 -21.89 9.35 41.88
N SER A 403 -22.48 10.09 40.94
CA SER A 403 -23.66 10.94 41.17
C SER A 403 -24.97 10.13 41.19
N ARG A 404 -25.02 8.97 40.56
CA ARG A 404 -26.18 8.07 40.60
C ARG A 404 -26.02 7.14 41.79
N LYS A 405 -26.85 7.26 42.83
CA LYS A 405 -26.89 6.38 43.97
C LYS A 405 -26.91 4.90 43.53
N LYS A 406 -25.80 4.20 43.79
CA LYS A 406 -25.58 2.73 43.79
C LYS A 406 -26.56 1.91 42.95
N LYS A 407 -26.26 1.72 41.66
CA LYS A 407 -26.64 0.50 40.93
C LYS A 407 -25.36 -0.26 40.60
N LEU A 408 -25.32 -1.55 40.94
CA LEU A 408 -24.29 -2.43 40.42
C LEU A 408 -24.32 -2.33 38.88
N VAL A 409 -23.21 -1.94 38.29
CA VAL A 409 -23.09 -1.94 36.82
C VAL A 409 -22.55 -3.32 36.44
N ASP A 410 -23.29 -3.98 35.57
CA ASP A 410 -22.84 -5.22 34.93
C ASP A 410 -21.56 -4.91 34.13
N PRO A 411 -20.45 -5.62 34.35
CA PRO A 411 -19.21 -5.39 33.58
C PRO A 411 -19.42 -5.43 32.08
N LEU A 412 -20.27 -6.31 31.56
CA LEU A 412 -20.62 -6.38 30.14
C LEU A 412 -21.36 -5.13 29.65
N GLN A 413 -22.26 -4.55 30.45
CA GLN A 413 -22.91 -3.29 30.10
C GLN A 413 -21.95 -2.10 30.15
N PHE A 414 -20.94 -2.17 31.01
CA PHE A 414 -19.89 -1.17 31.06
C PHE A 414 -19.00 -1.23 29.79
N GLU A 415 -18.57 -2.41 29.37
CA GLU A 415 -17.85 -2.65 28.12
C GLU A 415 -18.62 -2.13 26.90
N MET A 416 -19.89 -2.44 26.80
CA MET A 416 -20.75 -1.93 25.72
C MET A 416 -20.92 -0.40 25.74
N SER A 417 -20.86 0.22 26.93
CA SER A 417 -21.05 1.67 27.07
C SER A 417 -19.80 2.49 26.68
N ILE A 418 -18.60 1.90 26.73
CA ILE A 418 -17.33 2.53 26.33
C ILE A 418 -16.90 2.18 24.90
N GLN A 419 -17.73 1.40 24.18
CA GLN A 419 -17.46 0.95 22.79
C GLN A 419 -16.09 0.28 22.61
N ALA A 420 -15.57 -0.40 23.64
CA ALA A 420 -14.33 -1.14 23.53
C ALA A 420 -14.55 -2.39 22.67
N GLU A 421 -14.01 -2.41 21.48
CA GLU A 421 -14.18 -3.52 20.55
C GLU A 421 -13.27 -4.72 20.85
N ASP A 422 -12.21 -4.54 21.63
CA ASP A 422 -11.31 -5.64 22.00
C ASP A 422 -10.54 -5.37 23.30
N LEU A 423 -10.84 -6.17 24.33
CA LEU A 423 -10.10 -6.18 25.60
C LEU A 423 -9.03 -7.27 25.66
N SER A 424 -8.78 -8.02 24.59
CA SER A 424 -7.76 -9.09 24.58
C SER A 424 -6.33 -8.59 24.85
N GLY A 425 -6.10 -7.28 24.65
CA GLY A 425 -4.85 -6.59 24.96
C GLY A 425 -4.88 -5.67 26.19
N TYR A 426 -5.99 -5.68 26.96
CA TYR A 426 -6.11 -4.80 28.14
C TYR A 426 -5.11 -5.18 29.23
N VAL A 427 -4.25 -4.23 29.59
CA VAL A 427 -3.34 -4.34 30.73
C VAL A 427 -3.91 -3.50 31.87
N PRO A 428 -4.26 -4.12 33.03
CA PRO A 428 -4.79 -3.39 34.18
C PRO A 428 -3.82 -2.31 34.63
N ALA A 429 -4.27 -1.06 34.66
CA ALA A 429 -3.45 0.12 35.04
C ALA A 429 -3.78 0.65 36.44
N PHE A 430 -4.94 0.29 36.98
CA PHE A 430 -5.39 0.80 38.26
C PHE A 430 -5.20 -0.21 39.38
N GLY A 431 -4.78 0.26 40.57
CA GLY A 431 -4.53 -0.59 41.74
C GLY A 431 -5.74 -1.43 42.20
N TRP A 432 -6.98 -1.00 41.93
CA TRP A 432 -8.19 -1.74 42.23
C TRP A 432 -8.46 -2.88 41.25
N GLU A 433 -7.96 -2.81 40.05
CA GLU A 433 -8.06 -3.87 39.04
C GLU A 433 -7.11 -5.02 39.32
N MET A 434 -5.99 -4.73 39.97
CA MET A 434 -4.99 -5.72 40.38
C MET A 434 -5.26 -6.29 41.79
N ALA A 435 -6.26 -5.76 42.49
CA ALA A 435 -6.64 -6.27 43.79
C ALA A 435 -7.35 -7.62 43.66
N PRO A 436 -7.11 -8.58 44.59
CA PRO A 436 -7.84 -9.87 44.56
C PRO A 436 -9.34 -9.64 44.72
N PRO A 437 -10.18 -10.44 44.01
CA PRO A 437 -11.62 -10.26 44.03
C PRO A 437 -12.17 -10.44 45.46
N SER A 438 -13.05 -9.51 45.85
CA SER A 438 -13.73 -9.55 47.15
C SER A 438 -14.63 -10.82 47.27
N ASP A 439 -14.93 -11.24 48.51
CA ASP A 439 -15.77 -12.40 48.76
C ASP A 439 -17.17 -12.28 48.15
N LYS A 440 -17.69 -11.06 48.02
CA LYS A 440 -18.93 -10.76 47.28
C LYS A 440 -18.82 -10.99 45.77
N GLN A 441 -17.71 -10.65 45.18
CA GLN A 441 -17.44 -10.89 43.76
C GLN A 441 -17.29 -12.40 43.48
N LYS A 442 -16.61 -13.14 44.36
CA LYS A 442 -16.48 -14.61 44.27
C LYS A 442 -17.84 -15.31 44.34
N GLN A 443 -18.67 -14.90 45.32
CA GLN A 443 -20.04 -15.46 45.46
C GLN A 443 -20.95 -15.13 44.28
N THR A 444 -20.71 -14.01 43.58
CA THR A 444 -21.48 -13.64 42.38
C THR A 444 -21.03 -14.46 41.17
N LEU A 445 -19.73 -14.72 41.03
CA LEU A 445 -19.18 -15.57 39.99
C LEU A 445 -19.64 -17.04 40.16
N GLU A 446 -19.66 -17.54 41.39
CA GLU A 446 -20.17 -18.91 41.70
C GLU A 446 -21.67 -19.06 41.38
N LYS A 447 -22.45 -17.98 41.38
CA LYS A 447 -23.89 -18.00 41.01
C LYS A 447 -24.15 -17.87 39.52
N LEU A 448 -23.15 -17.43 38.75
CA LEU A 448 -23.27 -17.23 37.31
C LEU A 448 -22.72 -18.40 36.48
N GLY A 449 -22.12 -19.44 37.13
CA GLY A 449 -21.54 -20.62 36.50
C GLY A 449 -20.12 -20.35 36.04
#